data_f37a2811457a4fe499e587e7967810ab
#
_entry.id   f37a2811457a4fe499e587e7967810ab
#
_cell.length_a   1.000
_cell.length_b   1.000
_cell.length_c   1.000
_cell.angle_alpha   90.00
_cell.angle_beta   90.00
_cell.angle_gamma   90.00
#
_symmetry.space_group_name_H-M   'P 1'
#
loop_
_entity.id
_entity.type
_entity.pdbx_description
1 polymer ?
#
loop_
_entity_poly.entity_id
_entity_poly.type
_entity_poly.pdbx_seq_one_letter_code
_entity_poly.pdbx_strand_id
1 'polypeptide(L)'
;MIRRKLLIATAIIASVVVTACSDMTAPKTLVPGVLPASAMLAPHSAAAKTATVVARINGGGTAEMQPPFAAGTTHWGAGVTLYSDGTASGSFDCVDQNGDAPGFPGNIWGEVTSWRMEGTVVVLNVIGKFLPIPGGHPVDVSFTVKIQQFGGAGVGRWTLEIGGVIYCYELLTSGQIVIRYA
;
A
#
# COMPACT_ATOMS: atom_id res chain seq x y z
N MET A 1 -9.78 -18.29 53.86
CA MET A 1 -9.15 -16.99 54.17
C MET A 1 -7.69 -17.03 53.79
N ILE A 2 -7.31 -16.50 52.65
CA ILE A 2 -5.90 -16.30 52.24
C ILE A 2 -5.82 -14.93 51.60
N ARG A 3 -5.21 -13.98 52.30
CA ARG A 3 -4.91 -12.63 51.83
C ARG A 3 -3.68 -12.68 50.91
N ARG A 4 -3.80 -12.30 49.66
CA ARG A 4 -2.66 -12.06 48.76
C ARG A 4 -2.34 -10.59 48.70
N LYS A 5 -1.09 -10.28 48.99
CA LYS A 5 -0.50 -8.95 49.07
C LYS A 5 -0.30 -8.38 47.64
N LEU A 6 -0.71 -7.15 47.46
CA LEU A 6 -0.52 -6.32 46.29
C LEU A 6 0.94 -5.80 46.29
N LEU A 7 1.72 -6.12 45.25
CA LEU A 7 3.03 -5.52 45.02
C LEU A 7 2.86 -4.45 43.93
N ILE A 8 3.07 -3.21 44.33
CA ILE A 8 3.10 -2.03 43.47
C ILE A 8 4.53 -1.91 42.92
N ALA A 9 4.70 -2.04 41.63
CA ALA A 9 5.96 -1.77 40.93
C ALA A 9 5.90 -0.35 40.38
N THR A 10 6.75 0.52 40.87
CA THR A 10 6.95 1.90 40.46
C THR A 10 7.86 1.92 39.25
N ALA A 11 7.39 2.35 38.11
CA ALA A 11 8.17 2.55 36.88
C ALA A 11 8.71 3.98 36.83
N ILE A 12 10.03 4.11 36.71
CA ILE A 12 10.77 5.35 36.57
C ILE A 12 10.69 5.83 35.12
N ILE A 13 10.17 7.04 34.93
CA ILE A 13 10.13 7.73 33.64
C ILE A 13 11.46 8.45 33.45
N ALA A 14 12.26 8.04 32.47
CA ALA A 14 13.42 8.76 32.01
C ALA A 14 13.03 9.74 30.90
N SER A 15 13.09 11.02 31.19
CA SER A 15 12.88 12.11 30.24
C SER A 15 14.15 12.33 29.40
N VAL A 16 14.07 12.16 28.09
CA VAL A 16 15.13 12.53 27.15
C VAL A 16 14.78 13.92 26.59
N VAL A 17 15.59 14.90 26.92
CA VAL A 17 15.59 16.24 26.38
C VAL A 17 16.40 16.22 25.08
N VAL A 18 15.78 16.47 23.95
CA VAL A 18 16.47 16.69 22.66
C VAL A 18 16.56 18.20 22.43
N THR A 19 17.78 18.68 22.48
CA THR A 19 18.14 20.07 22.18
C THR A 19 18.24 20.26 20.66
N ALA A 20 17.45 21.20 20.14
CA ALA A 20 17.59 21.70 18.77
C ALA A 20 18.62 22.85 18.76
N CYS A 21 19.51 22.87 17.79
CA CYS A 21 20.31 23.98 17.25
C CYS A 21 21.02 23.39 16.03
N SER A 22 21.20 24.02 14.90
CA SER A 22 21.53 25.41 14.61
C SER A 22 21.34 25.69 13.13
N ASP A 23 20.82 26.85 12.82
CA ASP A 23 20.96 27.52 11.54
C ASP A 23 22.45 27.77 11.25
N MET A 24 22.91 27.38 10.07
CA MET A 24 24.16 27.91 9.47
C MET A 24 23.84 28.46 8.10
N THR A 25 23.62 29.76 8.06
CA THR A 25 23.62 30.58 6.87
C THR A 25 25.05 30.75 6.38
N ALA A 26 25.44 30.10 5.30
CA ALA A 26 26.73 30.35 4.63
C ALA A 26 26.56 31.45 3.59
N PRO A 27 27.50 32.42 3.52
CA PRO A 27 27.43 33.52 2.55
C PRO A 27 27.76 33.04 1.14
N LYS A 28 26.93 33.46 0.19
CA LYS A 28 27.11 33.25 -1.24
C LYS A 28 28.25 34.15 -1.76
N THR A 29 29.40 33.57 -2.05
CA THR A 29 30.46 34.26 -2.78
C THR A 29 30.17 34.11 -4.29
N LEU A 30 29.86 35.23 -4.93
CA LEU A 30 29.76 35.34 -6.38
C LEU A 30 31.19 35.44 -6.96
N VAL A 31 31.58 34.47 -7.76
CA VAL A 31 32.74 34.52 -8.63
C VAL A 31 32.28 34.83 -10.06
N PRO A 32 32.67 35.92 -10.69
CA PRO A 32 32.41 36.15 -12.09
C PRO A 32 33.52 35.52 -12.94
N GLY A 33 33.16 34.64 -13.83
CA GLY A 33 34.16 34.16 -14.77
C GLY A 33 33.71 33.05 -15.68
N VAL A 34 33.57 33.40 -16.97
CA VAL A 34 33.76 32.59 -18.16
C VAL A 34 32.62 31.63 -18.53
N LEU A 35 31.84 32.08 -19.48
CA LEU A 35 30.99 31.25 -20.33
C LEU A 35 31.85 30.40 -21.28
N PRO A 36 31.74 29.07 -21.29
CA PRO A 36 32.14 28.29 -22.46
C PRO A 36 30.99 28.20 -23.43
N ALA A 37 31.36 28.29 -24.69
CA ALA A 37 30.55 28.34 -25.86
C ALA A 37 29.46 27.25 -25.93
N SER A 38 28.33 27.66 -26.47
CA SER A 38 27.22 26.90 -26.96
C SER A 38 27.57 25.52 -27.53
N ALA A 39 27.33 24.47 -26.79
CA ALA A 39 26.96 23.22 -27.42
C ALA A 39 25.42 23.24 -27.54
N MET A 40 24.91 23.58 -28.70
CA MET A 40 23.53 23.34 -29.09
C MET A 40 23.30 21.83 -29.08
N LEU A 41 22.94 21.30 -27.93
CA LEU A 41 22.25 20.01 -27.84
C LEU A 41 20.84 20.28 -28.34
N ALA A 42 20.59 19.84 -29.57
CA ALA A 42 19.24 19.74 -30.12
C ALA A 42 18.38 19.00 -29.08
N PRO A 43 17.20 19.53 -28.73
CA PRO A 43 16.30 18.78 -27.89
C PRO A 43 15.91 17.54 -28.67
N HIS A 44 16.41 16.39 -28.28
CA HIS A 44 15.79 15.13 -28.61
C HIS A 44 14.46 15.14 -27.87
N SER A 45 13.46 15.69 -28.53
CA SER A 45 12.07 15.57 -28.16
C SER A 45 11.71 14.10 -28.40
N ALA A 46 12.10 13.24 -27.45
CA ALA A 46 11.47 11.95 -27.32
C ALA A 46 9.99 12.27 -27.08
N ALA A 47 9.17 12.11 -28.11
CA ALA A 47 7.74 12.25 -28.00
C ALA A 47 7.32 11.38 -26.81
N ALA A 48 6.83 12.00 -25.75
CA ALA A 48 6.36 11.29 -24.58
C ALA A 48 5.27 10.34 -25.08
N LYS A 49 5.57 9.04 -25.07
CA LYS A 49 4.64 8.02 -25.52
C LYS A 49 3.44 8.10 -24.59
N THR A 50 2.32 8.60 -25.08
CA THR A 50 1.12 8.74 -24.28
C THR A 50 0.70 7.35 -23.84
N ALA A 51 0.71 7.10 -22.54
CA ALA A 51 0.28 5.84 -21.97
C ALA A 51 -1.20 5.60 -22.30
N THR A 52 -1.52 4.43 -22.84
CA THR A 52 -2.88 4.04 -23.18
C THR A 52 -3.45 3.12 -22.10
N VAL A 53 -4.76 3.17 -21.89
CA VAL A 53 -5.45 2.23 -20.99
C VAL A 53 -5.36 0.83 -21.61
N VAL A 54 -4.89 -0.14 -20.83
CA VAL A 54 -4.81 -1.55 -21.25
C VAL A 54 -5.81 -2.44 -20.53
N ALA A 55 -6.20 -2.06 -19.30
CA ALA A 55 -7.26 -2.75 -18.59
C ALA A 55 -7.86 -1.88 -17.50
N ARG A 56 -9.03 -2.29 -17.00
CA ARG A 56 -9.69 -1.75 -15.81
C ARG A 56 -10.04 -2.88 -14.87
N ILE A 57 -9.76 -2.68 -13.59
CA ILE A 57 -10.14 -3.59 -12.50
C ILE A 57 -11.22 -2.91 -11.70
N ASN A 58 -12.33 -3.61 -11.49
CA ASN A 58 -13.36 -3.21 -10.55
C ASN A 58 -13.70 -4.42 -9.70
N GLY A 59 -13.73 -4.24 -8.40
CA GLY A 59 -14.04 -5.32 -7.51
C GLY A 59 -14.40 -4.82 -6.13
N GLY A 60 -15.04 -5.70 -5.38
CA GLY A 60 -15.37 -5.45 -3.98
C GLY A 60 -16.32 -6.51 -3.46
N GLY A 61 -16.40 -6.59 -2.16
CA GLY A 61 -17.24 -7.54 -1.46
C GLY A 61 -16.61 -8.04 -0.17
N THR A 62 -17.04 -9.24 0.25
CA THR A 62 -16.45 -9.95 1.38
C THR A 62 -15.53 -11.07 0.91
N ALA A 63 -14.51 -11.33 1.69
CA ALA A 63 -13.57 -12.42 1.45
C ALA A 63 -13.21 -13.10 2.77
N GLU A 64 -12.81 -14.36 2.68
CA GLU A 64 -12.38 -15.18 3.79
C GLU A 64 -10.89 -15.49 3.68
N MET A 65 -10.20 -15.28 4.79
CA MET A 65 -8.79 -15.62 4.95
C MET A 65 -8.59 -17.13 4.79
N GLN A 66 -7.60 -17.52 4.00
CA GLN A 66 -7.29 -18.92 3.71
C GLN A 66 -6.04 -19.38 4.46
N PRO A 67 -5.90 -20.69 4.73
CA PRO A 67 -4.68 -21.24 5.30
C PRO A 67 -3.42 -20.81 4.51
N PRO A 68 -2.28 -20.60 5.17
CA PRO A 68 -1.99 -20.93 6.59
C PRO A 68 -2.45 -19.88 7.61
N PHE A 69 -3.15 -18.85 7.19
CA PHE A 69 -3.67 -17.80 8.08
C PHE A 69 -4.88 -18.32 8.85
N ALA A 70 -5.12 -17.73 10.03
CA ALA A 70 -6.35 -18.02 10.76
C ALA A 70 -7.57 -17.47 9.99
N ALA A 71 -8.71 -18.13 10.17
CA ALA A 71 -9.95 -17.69 9.56
C ALA A 71 -10.33 -16.28 10.04
N GLY A 72 -10.78 -15.46 9.10
CA GLY A 72 -11.26 -14.10 9.36
C GLY A 72 -11.94 -13.57 8.12
N THR A 73 -12.97 -12.75 8.31
CA THR A 73 -13.72 -12.13 7.22
C THR A 73 -13.29 -10.70 7.03
N THR A 74 -13.01 -10.31 5.79
CA THR A 74 -12.66 -8.94 5.43
C THR A 74 -13.67 -8.37 4.43
N HIS A 75 -13.74 -7.05 4.40
CA HIS A 75 -14.41 -6.29 3.35
C HIS A 75 -13.35 -5.57 2.53
N TRP A 76 -13.44 -5.66 1.23
CA TRP A 76 -12.44 -5.06 0.36
C TRP A 76 -13.07 -4.38 -0.85
N GLY A 77 -12.33 -3.44 -1.43
CA GLY A 77 -12.70 -2.74 -2.63
C GLY A 77 -11.49 -2.39 -3.50
N ALA A 78 -11.68 -2.39 -4.81
CA ALA A 78 -10.69 -1.91 -5.75
C ALA A 78 -11.34 -1.29 -6.99
N GLY A 79 -10.83 -0.12 -7.38
CA GLY A 79 -11.18 0.54 -8.64
C GLY A 79 -9.90 1.05 -9.29
N VAL A 80 -9.38 0.35 -10.32
CA VAL A 80 -8.05 0.62 -10.87
C VAL A 80 -8.06 0.66 -12.39
N THR A 81 -7.38 1.66 -12.96
CA THR A 81 -7.07 1.74 -14.39
C THR A 81 -5.58 1.44 -14.60
N LEU A 82 -5.28 0.51 -15.51
CA LEU A 82 -3.94 0.05 -15.83
C LEU A 82 -3.51 0.65 -17.18
N TYR A 83 -2.27 1.16 -17.24
CA TYR A 83 -1.73 1.81 -18.42
C TYR A 83 -0.58 1.01 -19.05
N SER A 84 -0.37 1.21 -20.35
CA SER A 84 0.61 0.46 -21.16
C SER A 84 2.06 0.69 -20.78
N ASP A 85 2.36 1.72 -20.00
CA ASP A 85 3.69 2.05 -19.50
C ASP A 85 3.99 1.42 -18.12
N GLY A 86 3.06 0.61 -17.58
CA GLY A 86 3.19 -0.01 -16.27
C GLY A 86 2.71 0.87 -15.12
N THR A 87 2.31 2.11 -15.38
CA THR A 87 1.64 2.94 -14.36
C THR A 87 0.20 2.51 -14.16
N ALA A 88 -0.37 2.86 -13.02
CA ALA A 88 -1.77 2.63 -12.71
C ALA A 88 -2.34 3.83 -11.95
N SER A 89 -3.67 3.97 -11.97
CA SER A 89 -4.39 4.93 -11.14
C SER A 89 -5.64 4.30 -10.56
N GLY A 90 -6.01 4.75 -9.37
CA GLY A 90 -7.16 4.23 -8.64
C GLY A 90 -6.80 3.84 -7.22
N SER A 91 -7.67 3.10 -6.56
CA SER A 91 -7.51 2.78 -5.14
C SER A 91 -7.78 1.31 -4.84
N PHE A 92 -7.22 0.89 -3.73
CA PHE A 92 -7.51 -0.37 -3.05
C PHE A 92 -7.77 -0.09 -1.57
N ASP A 93 -8.75 -0.79 -1.00
CA ASP A 93 -9.03 -0.79 0.42
C ASP A 93 -9.37 -2.19 0.91
N CYS A 94 -9.01 -2.46 2.17
CA CYS A 94 -9.38 -3.66 2.90
C CYS A 94 -9.67 -3.30 4.36
N VAL A 95 -10.80 -3.75 4.85
CA VAL A 95 -11.30 -3.50 6.20
C VAL A 95 -11.52 -4.84 6.90
N ASP A 96 -10.77 -5.06 7.95
CA ASP A 96 -11.03 -6.11 8.93
C ASP A 96 -11.89 -5.53 10.05
N GLN A 97 -13.20 -5.74 9.98
CA GLN A 97 -14.14 -5.14 10.92
C GLN A 97 -14.08 -5.74 12.32
N ASN A 98 -13.64 -6.97 12.44
CA ASN A 98 -13.69 -7.69 13.70
C ASN A 98 -12.36 -7.69 14.43
N GLY A 99 -11.26 -7.37 13.75
CA GLY A 99 -9.91 -7.48 14.28
C GLY A 99 -9.54 -8.91 14.63
N ASP A 100 -10.25 -9.88 14.06
CA ASP A 100 -10.11 -11.31 14.36
C ASP A 100 -9.16 -12.04 13.39
N ALA A 101 -8.64 -11.35 12.37
CA ALA A 101 -7.56 -11.86 11.54
C ALA A 101 -6.22 -11.77 12.31
N PRO A 102 -5.75 -12.84 12.96
CA PRO A 102 -4.50 -12.81 13.72
C PRO A 102 -3.33 -12.52 12.79
N GLY A 103 -2.60 -11.46 13.11
CA GLY A 103 -1.44 -11.00 12.35
C GLY A 103 -1.70 -9.82 11.43
N PHE A 104 -2.96 -9.51 11.12
CA PHE A 104 -3.34 -8.30 10.40
C PHE A 104 -4.67 -7.71 10.90
N PRO A 105 -4.82 -7.42 12.21
CA PRO A 105 -6.00 -6.74 12.69
C PRO A 105 -5.90 -5.27 12.32
N GLY A 106 -6.60 -4.85 11.27
CA GLY A 106 -6.61 -3.45 10.90
C GLY A 106 -7.20 -3.17 9.53
N ASN A 107 -7.24 -1.88 9.22
CA ASN A 107 -7.68 -1.39 7.92
C ASN A 107 -6.47 -0.91 7.13
N ILE A 108 -6.43 -1.25 5.85
CA ILE A 108 -5.40 -0.78 4.92
C ILE A 108 -6.05 -0.22 3.67
N TRP A 109 -5.55 0.92 3.19
CA TRP A 109 -6.05 1.55 1.97
C TRP A 109 -4.97 2.38 1.33
N GLY A 110 -5.10 2.64 0.03
CA GLY A 110 -4.15 3.49 -0.66
C GLY A 110 -4.40 3.66 -2.14
N GLU A 111 -3.53 4.43 -2.76
CA GLU A 111 -3.53 4.70 -4.20
C GLU A 111 -2.64 3.70 -4.92
N VAL A 112 -3.14 3.15 -6.00
CA VAL A 112 -2.39 2.26 -6.88
C VAL A 112 -1.53 3.11 -7.82
N THR A 113 -0.22 2.88 -7.80
CA THR A 113 0.75 3.69 -8.56
C THR A 113 1.31 2.98 -9.77
N SER A 114 1.43 1.66 -9.71
CA SER A 114 1.96 0.85 -10.82
C SER A 114 1.42 -0.57 -10.78
N TRP A 115 1.62 -1.28 -11.89
CA TRP A 115 1.16 -2.64 -12.05
C TRP A 115 2.09 -3.47 -12.93
N ARG A 116 1.95 -4.81 -12.80
CA ARG A 116 2.57 -5.81 -13.69
C ARG A 116 1.74 -7.08 -13.71
N MET A 117 2.02 -7.95 -14.67
CA MET A 117 1.46 -9.31 -14.71
C MET A 117 2.46 -10.33 -14.19
N GLU A 118 1.96 -11.27 -13.39
CA GLU A 118 2.65 -12.50 -13.01
C GLU A 118 1.77 -13.68 -13.45
N GLY A 119 1.99 -14.16 -14.67
CA GLY A 119 1.09 -15.13 -15.31
C GLY A 119 -0.33 -14.55 -15.50
N THR A 120 -1.32 -15.13 -14.83
CA THR A 120 -2.72 -14.66 -14.84
C THR A 120 -3.05 -13.70 -13.68
N VAL A 121 -2.09 -13.38 -12.85
CA VAL A 121 -2.25 -12.53 -11.67
C VAL A 121 -1.87 -11.10 -12.01
N VAL A 122 -2.74 -10.15 -11.73
CA VAL A 122 -2.41 -8.72 -11.76
C VAL A 122 -1.80 -8.33 -10.42
N VAL A 123 -0.60 -7.76 -10.46
CA VAL A 123 0.12 -7.28 -9.29
C VAL A 123 0.07 -5.76 -9.28
N LEU A 124 -0.45 -5.19 -8.21
CA LEU A 124 -0.61 -3.76 -8.00
C LEU A 124 0.35 -3.29 -6.90
N ASN A 125 1.09 -2.23 -7.14
CA ASN A 125 1.85 -1.55 -6.09
C ASN A 125 1.03 -0.37 -5.56
N VAL A 126 0.89 -0.31 -4.26
CA VAL A 126 0.02 0.65 -3.56
C VAL A 126 0.83 1.44 -2.54
N ILE A 127 0.59 2.73 -2.49
CA ILE A 127 1.09 3.62 -1.45
C ILE A 127 -0.12 4.11 -0.66
N GLY A 128 -0.10 3.95 0.65
CA GLY A 128 -1.27 4.24 1.44
C GLY A 128 -1.02 4.25 2.94
N LYS A 129 -2.05 3.84 3.67
CA LYS A 129 -2.04 3.85 5.13
C LYS A 129 -2.57 2.54 5.69
N PHE A 130 -2.05 2.20 6.86
CA PHE A 130 -2.52 1.11 7.70
C PHE A 130 -2.99 1.67 9.04
N LEU A 131 -4.18 1.30 9.48
CA LEU A 131 -4.75 1.63 10.78
C LEU A 131 -4.92 0.35 11.60
N PRO A 132 -4.10 0.14 12.67
CA PRO A 132 -4.26 -1.01 13.56
C PRO A 132 -5.60 -1.00 14.31
N ILE A 133 -6.16 -2.18 14.60
CA ILE A 133 -7.32 -2.40 15.44
C ILE A 133 -6.91 -3.35 16.61
N PRO A 134 -7.29 -3.09 17.86
CA PRO A 134 -8.02 -1.93 18.36
C PRO A 134 -7.12 -0.74 18.63
N GLY A 135 -7.48 0.38 18.07
CA GLY A 135 -6.88 1.69 18.39
C GLY A 135 -5.46 1.88 17.84
N GLY A 136 -5.20 3.05 17.35
CA GLY A 136 -3.93 3.46 16.78
C GLY A 136 -4.12 4.69 15.92
N HIS A 137 -3.02 5.15 15.33
CA HIS A 137 -3.06 6.20 14.32
C HIS A 137 -2.68 5.59 12.98
N PRO A 138 -3.25 6.06 11.85
CA PRO A 138 -2.83 5.63 10.53
C PRO A 138 -1.34 5.86 10.32
N VAL A 139 -0.63 4.81 9.89
CA VAL A 139 0.79 4.88 9.52
C VAL A 139 0.94 4.72 8.02
N ASP A 140 1.93 5.39 7.44
CA ASP A 140 2.23 5.27 6.02
C ASP A 140 2.79 3.88 5.72
N VAL A 141 2.33 3.28 4.65
CA VAL A 141 2.75 1.95 4.22
C VAL A 141 2.78 1.84 2.71
N SER A 142 3.76 1.11 2.17
CA SER A 142 3.75 0.63 0.79
C SER A 142 3.51 -0.87 0.79
N PHE A 143 2.58 -1.31 -0.03
CA PHE A 143 2.20 -2.72 -0.09
C PHE A 143 1.88 -3.16 -1.52
N THR A 144 1.83 -4.45 -1.72
CA THR A 144 1.50 -5.07 -2.99
C THR A 144 0.19 -5.84 -2.86
N VAL A 145 -0.71 -5.67 -3.83
CA VAL A 145 -1.93 -6.45 -3.92
C VAL A 145 -1.89 -7.30 -5.19
N LYS A 146 -2.07 -8.61 -5.04
CA LYS A 146 -2.17 -9.56 -6.15
C LYS A 146 -3.62 -9.94 -6.35
N ILE A 147 -4.16 -9.69 -7.53
CA ILE A 147 -5.57 -9.92 -7.86
C ILE A 147 -5.67 -10.97 -8.96
N GLN A 148 -6.54 -11.94 -8.76
CA GLN A 148 -6.83 -12.98 -9.72
C GLN A 148 -8.34 -13.21 -9.86
N GLN A 149 -8.83 -13.07 -11.08
CA GLN A 149 -10.20 -13.38 -11.46
C GLN A 149 -10.27 -14.86 -11.88
N PHE A 150 -11.26 -15.60 -11.34
CA PHE A 150 -11.49 -17.00 -11.71
C PHE A 150 -12.66 -17.19 -12.70
N GLY A 151 -13.23 -16.07 -13.17
CA GLY A 151 -14.40 -16.07 -14.05
C GLY A 151 -15.72 -16.23 -13.29
N GLY A 152 -16.66 -15.30 -13.56
CA GLY A 152 -17.97 -15.26 -12.92
C GLY A 152 -18.04 -14.39 -11.67
N ALA A 153 -19.26 -14.17 -11.22
CA ALA A 153 -19.53 -13.44 -10.00
C ALA A 153 -19.21 -14.30 -8.77
N GLY A 154 -18.74 -13.67 -7.71
CA GLY A 154 -18.46 -14.32 -6.44
C GLY A 154 -17.21 -15.20 -6.42
N VAL A 155 -16.41 -15.21 -7.48
CA VAL A 155 -15.19 -16.02 -7.54
C VAL A 155 -13.98 -15.17 -7.90
N GLY A 156 -12.98 -15.20 -7.04
CA GLY A 156 -11.74 -14.48 -7.20
C GLY A 156 -10.87 -14.59 -5.96
N ARG A 157 -9.65 -14.20 -6.11
CA ARG A 157 -8.67 -14.21 -5.04
C ARG A 157 -7.91 -12.91 -5.03
N TRP A 158 -7.58 -12.44 -3.84
CA TRP A 158 -6.59 -11.40 -3.67
C TRP A 158 -5.62 -11.72 -2.53
N THR A 159 -4.43 -11.18 -2.61
CA THR A 159 -3.35 -11.39 -1.64
C THR A 159 -2.72 -10.04 -1.36
N LEU A 160 -2.39 -9.77 -0.11
CA LEU A 160 -1.71 -8.56 0.32
C LEU A 160 -0.34 -8.91 0.88
N GLU A 161 0.68 -8.20 0.40
CA GLU A 161 2.08 -8.37 0.80
C GLU A 161 2.67 -7.03 1.25
N ILE A 162 3.37 -7.02 2.37
CA ILE A 162 4.15 -5.87 2.86
C ILE A 162 5.59 -6.32 3.02
N GLY A 163 6.53 -5.64 2.34
CA GLY A 163 7.94 -6.01 2.40
C GLY A 163 8.26 -7.45 1.94
N GLY A 164 7.43 -8.02 1.05
CA GLY A 164 7.57 -9.40 0.56
C GLY A 164 6.99 -10.46 1.48
N VAL A 165 6.38 -10.06 2.59
CA VAL A 165 5.67 -10.97 3.51
C VAL A 165 4.18 -10.92 3.21
N ILE A 166 3.55 -12.09 3.05
CA ILE A 166 2.10 -12.19 2.85
C ILE A 166 1.41 -11.99 4.20
N TYR A 167 0.48 -11.05 4.24
CA TYR A 167 -0.37 -10.76 5.39
C TYR A 167 -1.79 -11.28 5.20
N CYS A 168 -2.31 -11.19 3.98
CA CYS A 168 -3.64 -11.68 3.65
C CYS A 168 -3.57 -12.56 2.40
N TYR A 169 -4.26 -13.69 2.45
CA TYR A 169 -4.51 -14.57 1.32
C TYR A 169 -5.97 -14.99 1.38
N GLU A 170 -6.78 -14.45 0.47
CA GLU A 170 -8.22 -14.48 0.62
C GLU A 170 -8.96 -14.94 -0.63
N LEU A 171 -10.04 -15.68 -0.41
CA LEU A 171 -11.01 -16.03 -1.43
C LEU A 171 -12.31 -15.25 -1.21
N LEU A 172 -12.89 -14.77 -2.29
CA LEU A 172 -14.18 -14.08 -2.23
C LEU A 172 -15.28 -15.04 -1.76
N THR A 173 -16.10 -14.52 -0.84
CA THR A 173 -17.35 -15.16 -0.40
C THR A 173 -18.57 -14.40 -0.91
N SER A 174 -18.40 -13.10 -1.26
CA SER A 174 -19.43 -12.31 -1.94
C SER A 174 -18.79 -11.24 -2.82
N GLY A 175 -19.58 -10.60 -3.67
CA GLY A 175 -19.12 -9.58 -4.59
C GLY A 175 -18.45 -10.16 -5.83
N GLN A 176 -17.48 -9.43 -6.40
CA GLN A 176 -16.81 -9.87 -7.64
C GLN A 176 -15.46 -9.19 -7.85
N ILE A 177 -14.63 -9.84 -8.63
CA ILE A 177 -13.46 -9.24 -9.30
C ILE A 177 -13.74 -9.24 -10.79
N VAL A 178 -13.66 -8.08 -11.43
CA VAL A 178 -13.83 -7.95 -12.88
C VAL A 178 -12.60 -7.23 -13.45
N ILE A 179 -11.88 -7.93 -14.31
CA ILE A 179 -10.77 -7.35 -15.09
C ILE A 179 -11.23 -7.27 -16.53
N ARG A 180 -11.33 -6.06 -17.07
CA ARG A 180 -11.71 -5.77 -18.45
C ARG A 180 -10.52 -5.22 -19.18
N TYR A 181 -10.03 -5.97 -20.17
CA TYR A 181 -8.98 -5.52 -21.07
C TYR A 181 -9.57 -4.58 -22.13
N ALA A 182 -8.78 -3.56 -22.53
CA ALA A 182 -9.15 -2.55 -23.55
C ALA A 182 -8.98 -3.11 -24.97
#